data_54b53b27c2e7eb525c20b766c6a7b857
#
_entry.id   54b53b27c2e7eb525c20b766c6a7b857
#
_cell.length_a   1.000
_cell.length_b   1.000
_cell.length_c   1.000
_cell.angle_alpha   90.00
_cell.angle_beta   90.00
_cell.angle_gamma   90.00
#
_symmetry.space_group_name_H-M   'P 1'
#
loop_
_entity.id
_entity.type
_entity.pdbx_description
1 polymer ?
#
loop_
_entity_poly.entity_id
_entity_poly.type
_entity_poly.pdbx_seq_one_letter_code
_entity_poly.pdbx_strand_id
1 'polypeptide(L)'
;MPYASIKGHVTIVRYTQTFPMRYFLLVLLALAIPGLRAQNVIAFTGAKIIPVTGPEIPAGVLVIEDHKIVAVGPTGATQIPAGAKQVDATGKVIMPGLVDSHSHIGAPEGGDSSAPIQPDVRVLDSINVRDAHFDKARAAGVTTANVMPGSGHLMSGQTLYLKLRPGKTIDELLIKLPDGRIAGGMKMANGTNPRRPTPFPGTRGKSAALDREIYIKAQEYRDKVLAAKGDASKLPPRDLGMEALGEVLDGKRTVQFHTHRADDIMSVIRLSQEFHFPVVLHHVSEGWVVADEIARAKVPVSLIVIDSPGGKEEAKDAALFTAATLDKAGVLFGFHTDDPIIDSRLLLREAGLAVRAGLPRDKAIYGLTMANARILGLDSRVGSLQSGKDADFILLSGDPLSVYTHVLETWIEGKKVFDRNDPKDRIYATGGVGASHDQTPDTDDDEVGEENR
;
A
#
# COMPACT_ATOMS: atom_id res chain seq x y z
N MET A 1 18.10 2.79 76.92
CA MET A 1 17.73 1.40 77.24
C MET A 1 18.24 0.52 76.10
N PRO A 2 19.11 -0.50 76.43
CA PRO A 2 19.89 -1.21 75.42
C PRO A 2 19.17 -2.45 74.85
N TYR A 3 19.38 -2.68 73.59
CA TYR A 3 18.97 -3.91 72.91
C TYR A 3 19.96 -5.03 73.11
N ALA A 4 19.48 -6.18 73.52
CA ALA A 4 20.25 -7.39 73.72
C ALA A 4 20.48 -8.14 72.40
N SER A 5 21.72 -8.52 72.15
CA SER A 5 22.20 -9.39 71.05
C SER A 5 21.99 -10.86 71.41
N ILE A 6 21.30 -11.61 70.56
CA ILE A 6 21.27 -13.08 70.65
C ILE A 6 22.08 -13.67 69.47
N LYS A 7 23.24 -14.27 69.79
CA LYS A 7 24.03 -15.08 68.87
C LYS A 7 23.47 -16.48 68.86
N GLY A 8 22.90 -16.91 67.75
CA GLY A 8 22.55 -18.29 67.52
C GLY A 8 23.63 -19.01 66.69
N HIS A 9 24.23 -20.09 67.24
CA HIS A 9 25.16 -20.98 66.55
C HIS A 9 24.33 -21.94 65.66
N VAL A 10 24.63 -22.00 64.38
CA VAL A 10 24.10 -23.01 63.45
C VAL A 10 25.16 -24.04 63.19
N THR A 11 24.92 -25.26 63.64
CA THR A 11 25.76 -26.43 63.39
C THR A 11 25.35 -27.04 62.05
N ILE A 12 26.26 -27.01 61.05
CA ILE A 12 26.05 -27.66 59.76
C ILE A 12 26.46 -29.12 59.85
N VAL A 13 25.49 -30.02 59.78
CA VAL A 13 25.73 -31.47 59.60
C VAL A 13 25.81 -31.78 58.12
N ARG A 14 26.99 -32.15 57.62
CA ARG A 14 27.19 -32.67 56.26
C ARG A 14 26.77 -34.13 56.19
N TYR A 15 25.69 -34.41 55.42
CA TYR A 15 25.40 -35.77 54.97
C TYR A 15 25.98 -35.96 53.57
N THR A 16 26.99 -36.81 53.43
CA THR A 16 27.47 -37.33 52.15
C THR A 16 26.70 -38.61 51.83
N GLN A 17 25.71 -38.53 50.95
CA GLN A 17 25.14 -39.72 50.31
C GLN A 17 25.70 -39.83 48.89
N THR A 18 26.48 -40.85 48.65
CA THR A 18 26.92 -41.29 47.32
C THR A 18 25.79 -42.07 46.66
N PHE A 19 25.17 -41.52 45.62
CA PHE A 19 24.27 -42.26 44.73
C PHE A 19 25.02 -42.78 43.51
N PRO A 20 24.80 -44.05 43.09
CA PRO A 20 25.55 -44.66 41.99
C PRO A 20 25.08 -44.07 40.65
N MET A 21 26.04 -43.58 39.89
CA MET A 21 25.98 -42.90 38.58
C MET A 21 25.62 -43.87 37.43
N ARG A 22 24.48 -44.58 37.51
CA ARG A 22 24.07 -45.52 36.44
C ARG A 22 22.66 -45.34 35.90
N TYR A 23 21.91 -44.34 36.35
CA TYR A 23 20.54 -44.08 35.86
C TYR A 23 20.30 -42.71 35.27
N PHE A 24 21.36 -41.91 34.97
CA PHE A 24 21.22 -40.56 34.44
C PHE A 24 21.29 -40.47 32.92
N LEU A 25 21.37 -41.59 32.20
CA LEU A 25 21.52 -41.58 30.73
C LEU A 25 20.22 -41.91 29.96
N LEU A 26 19.10 -42.10 30.63
CA LEU A 26 17.84 -42.50 29.99
C LEU A 26 16.70 -41.47 30.08
N VAL A 27 16.92 -40.32 30.72
CA VAL A 27 15.86 -39.26 30.85
C VAL A 27 16.09 -38.06 29.92
N LEU A 28 17.23 -37.95 29.22
CA LEU A 28 17.56 -36.81 28.36
C LEU A 28 17.26 -37.03 26.87
N LEU A 29 16.60 -38.13 26.48
CA LEU A 29 16.27 -38.41 25.07
C LEU A 29 14.76 -38.22 24.76
N ALA A 30 13.97 -37.68 25.67
CA ALA A 30 12.49 -37.56 25.51
C ALA A 30 11.96 -36.11 25.38
N LEU A 31 12.84 -35.10 25.18
CA LEU A 31 12.42 -33.69 25.13
C LEU A 31 12.87 -32.90 23.88
N ALA A 32 13.11 -33.60 22.80
CA ALA A 32 13.30 -32.94 21.48
C ALA A 32 12.39 -33.59 20.45
N ILE A 33 11.08 -33.61 20.71
CA ILE A 33 10.12 -33.63 19.65
C ILE A 33 9.94 -32.14 19.31
N PRO A 34 10.46 -31.62 18.17
CA PRO A 34 9.99 -30.34 17.68
C PRO A 34 8.50 -30.54 17.52
N GLY A 35 7.69 -29.75 18.26
CA GLY A 35 6.25 -29.74 18.05
C GLY A 35 6.02 -29.63 16.56
N LEU A 36 5.45 -30.65 15.92
CA LEU A 36 4.88 -30.53 14.59
C LEU A 36 3.80 -29.45 14.72
N ARG A 37 4.16 -28.19 14.51
CA ARG A 37 3.19 -27.19 14.07
C ARG A 37 2.62 -27.81 12.80
N ALA A 38 1.31 -28.12 12.81
CA ALA A 38 0.62 -28.47 11.59
C ALA A 38 0.86 -27.32 10.62
N GLN A 39 1.77 -27.51 9.65
CA GLN A 39 2.06 -26.53 8.64
C GLN A 39 0.82 -26.41 7.79
N ASN A 40 0.21 -25.24 7.74
CA ASN A 40 -0.92 -24.95 6.86
C ASN A 40 -0.41 -24.79 5.43
N VAL A 41 -0.05 -25.92 4.80
CA VAL A 41 0.42 -25.92 3.41
C VAL A 41 -0.80 -26.13 2.49
N ILE A 42 -0.97 -25.21 1.55
CA ILE A 42 -2.00 -25.31 0.51
C ILE A 42 -1.32 -25.27 -0.87
N ALA A 43 -1.69 -26.18 -1.75
CA ALA A 43 -1.23 -26.21 -3.12
C ALA A 43 -2.40 -26.02 -4.08
N PHE A 44 -2.37 -24.95 -4.86
CA PHE A 44 -3.31 -24.70 -5.96
C PHE A 44 -2.73 -25.32 -7.23
N THR A 45 -3.49 -26.19 -7.89
CA THR A 45 -3.01 -26.99 -9.01
C THR A 45 -3.83 -26.75 -10.27
N GLY A 46 -3.20 -26.84 -11.44
CA GLY A 46 -3.88 -26.82 -12.74
C GLY A 46 -4.25 -25.43 -13.26
N ALA A 47 -4.03 -24.36 -12.50
CA ALA A 47 -4.33 -23.01 -12.96
C ALA A 47 -3.33 -22.52 -14.01
N LYS A 48 -3.79 -21.62 -14.89
CA LYS A 48 -2.87 -20.71 -15.56
C LYS A 48 -2.31 -19.74 -14.53
N ILE A 49 -0.98 -19.62 -14.41
CA ILE A 49 -0.34 -18.72 -13.46
C ILE A 49 0.36 -17.58 -14.19
N ILE A 50 0.09 -16.34 -13.74
CA ILE A 50 0.76 -15.12 -14.20
C ILE A 50 1.68 -14.63 -13.06
N PRO A 51 2.96 -15.02 -13.03
CA PRO A 51 3.85 -14.70 -11.91
C PRO A 51 4.32 -13.24 -11.90
N VAL A 52 4.15 -12.51 -13.00
CA VAL A 52 4.59 -11.13 -13.28
C VAL A 52 6.10 -11.00 -13.49
N THR A 53 6.92 -11.72 -12.74
CA THR A 53 8.39 -11.72 -12.87
C THR A 53 8.91 -12.94 -13.61
N GLY A 54 8.28 -13.27 -14.70
CA GLY A 54 8.63 -14.41 -15.55
C GLY A 54 7.52 -14.72 -16.53
N PRO A 55 7.69 -15.73 -17.39
CA PRO A 55 6.68 -16.12 -18.37
C PRO A 55 5.41 -16.66 -17.69
N GLU A 56 4.28 -16.49 -18.33
CA GLU A 56 3.02 -17.13 -17.93
C GLU A 56 3.16 -18.65 -17.97
N ILE A 57 2.58 -19.34 -16.99
CA ILE A 57 2.61 -20.79 -16.83
C ILE A 57 1.23 -21.33 -17.19
N PRO A 58 1.06 -22.04 -18.34
CA PRO A 58 -0.26 -22.45 -18.83
C PRO A 58 -1.01 -23.40 -17.88
N ALA A 59 -0.29 -24.29 -17.18
CA ALA A 59 -0.81 -25.19 -16.16
C ALA A 59 0.23 -25.27 -15.05
N GLY A 60 -0.05 -24.62 -13.94
CA GLY A 60 0.92 -24.41 -12.85
C GLY A 60 0.45 -24.91 -11.51
N VAL A 61 1.40 -24.87 -10.58
CA VAL A 61 1.21 -25.10 -9.14
C VAL A 61 1.70 -23.89 -8.39
N LEU A 62 0.86 -23.37 -7.49
CA LEU A 62 1.23 -22.40 -6.48
C LEU A 62 1.14 -23.06 -5.10
N VAL A 63 2.24 -23.11 -4.37
CA VAL A 63 2.27 -23.64 -3.00
C VAL A 63 2.48 -22.50 -2.03
N ILE A 64 1.61 -22.42 -1.05
CA ILE A 64 1.70 -21.47 0.06
C ILE A 64 1.83 -22.24 1.38
N GLU A 65 2.60 -21.67 2.29
CA GLU A 65 2.77 -22.17 3.65
C GLU A 65 2.58 -21.01 4.62
N ASP A 66 1.61 -21.13 5.52
CA ASP A 66 1.20 -20.06 6.43
C ASP A 66 0.93 -18.74 5.67
N HIS A 67 1.85 -17.80 5.75
CA HIS A 67 1.71 -16.45 5.16
C HIS A 67 2.52 -16.25 3.88
N LYS A 68 3.27 -17.27 3.42
CA LYS A 68 4.27 -17.10 2.36
C LYS A 68 4.02 -18.01 1.17
N ILE A 69 4.44 -17.52 0.02
CA ILE A 69 4.63 -18.36 -1.17
C ILE A 69 5.91 -19.16 -0.98
N VAL A 70 5.84 -20.49 -1.07
CA VAL A 70 7.00 -21.36 -0.97
C VAL A 70 7.46 -21.91 -2.31
N ALA A 71 6.52 -22.15 -3.24
CA ALA A 71 6.85 -22.56 -4.59
C ALA A 71 5.81 -22.09 -5.61
N VAL A 72 6.27 -21.82 -6.83
CA VAL A 72 5.43 -21.54 -8.00
C VAL A 72 6.15 -22.03 -9.24
N GLY A 73 5.44 -22.74 -10.12
CA GLY A 73 6.02 -23.26 -11.35
C GLY A 73 5.09 -24.19 -12.11
N PRO A 74 5.55 -24.82 -13.22
CA PRO A 74 4.76 -25.73 -14.01
C PRO A 74 4.32 -26.99 -13.26
N THR A 75 3.12 -27.48 -13.55
CA THR A 75 2.66 -28.80 -13.08
C THR A 75 3.65 -29.89 -13.51
N GLY A 76 3.98 -30.80 -12.59
CA GLY A 76 4.96 -31.87 -12.83
C GLY A 76 6.42 -31.47 -12.56
N ALA A 77 6.76 -30.17 -12.56
CA ALA A 77 8.08 -29.67 -12.19
C ALA A 77 8.12 -29.04 -10.79
N THR A 78 6.95 -28.64 -10.24
CA THR A 78 6.86 -28.02 -8.92
C THR A 78 6.47 -29.05 -7.87
N GLN A 79 7.33 -29.24 -6.87
CA GLN A 79 7.09 -30.20 -5.80
C GLN A 79 5.98 -29.69 -4.87
N ILE A 80 4.99 -30.55 -4.63
CA ILE A 80 3.95 -30.33 -3.62
C ILE A 80 4.35 -31.09 -2.35
N PRO A 81 4.49 -30.41 -1.19
CA PRO A 81 4.82 -31.07 0.06
C PRO A 81 3.80 -32.15 0.43
N ALA A 82 4.29 -33.27 0.99
CA ALA A 82 3.42 -34.33 1.48
C ALA A 82 2.48 -33.78 2.58
N GLY A 83 1.17 -34.10 2.47
CA GLY A 83 0.16 -33.60 3.41
C GLY A 83 -0.38 -32.19 3.10
N ALA A 84 0.09 -31.52 2.06
CA ALA A 84 -0.48 -30.25 1.61
C ALA A 84 -1.96 -30.42 1.20
N LYS A 85 -2.81 -29.50 1.64
CA LYS A 85 -4.18 -29.40 1.15
C LYS A 85 -4.14 -29.00 -0.33
N GLN A 86 -4.61 -29.84 -1.21
CA GLN A 86 -4.67 -29.52 -2.65
C GLN A 86 -6.01 -28.88 -3.00
N VAL A 87 -5.96 -27.82 -3.80
CA VAL A 87 -7.09 -27.10 -4.36
C VAL A 87 -6.98 -27.16 -5.87
N ASP A 88 -7.96 -27.79 -6.53
CA ASP A 88 -8.06 -27.79 -7.99
C ASP A 88 -8.47 -26.40 -8.49
N ALA A 89 -7.60 -25.78 -9.25
CA ALA A 89 -7.80 -24.48 -9.88
C ALA A 89 -7.78 -24.58 -11.42
N THR A 90 -8.03 -25.79 -11.96
CA THR A 90 -8.10 -26.02 -13.39
C THR A 90 -9.11 -25.08 -14.06
N GLY A 91 -8.74 -24.48 -15.19
CA GLY A 91 -9.56 -23.53 -15.92
C GLY A 91 -9.61 -22.12 -15.33
N LYS A 92 -8.91 -21.87 -14.22
CA LYS A 92 -8.81 -20.55 -13.56
C LYS A 92 -7.44 -19.93 -13.84
N VAL A 93 -7.33 -18.64 -13.53
CA VAL A 93 -6.08 -17.89 -13.59
C VAL A 93 -5.69 -17.44 -12.18
N ILE A 94 -4.42 -17.61 -11.83
CA ILE A 94 -3.83 -17.10 -10.59
C ILE A 94 -2.82 -16.01 -10.94
N MET A 95 -2.93 -14.85 -10.30
CA MET A 95 -1.95 -13.78 -10.39
C MET A 95 -1.74 -13.13 -9.01
N PRO A 96 -0.69 -12.32 -8.82
CA PRO A 96 -0.52 -11.55 -7.58
C PRO A 96 -1.76 -10.73 -7.27
N GLY A 97 -2.03 -10.51 -6.00
CA GLY A 97 -3.02 -9.55 -5.56
C GLY A 97 -2.72 -8.14 -6.10
N LEU A 98 -3.75 -7.40 -6.41
CA LEU A 98 -3.63 -6.05 -6.93
C LEU A 98 -3.09 -5.12 -5.84
N VAL A 99 -2.29 -4.15 -6.25
CA VAL A 99 -1.77 -3.10 -5.39
C VAL A 99 -2.34 -1.78 -5.89
N ASP A 100 -3.15 -1.12 -5.07
CA ASP A 100 -3.67 0.21 -5.38
C ASP A 100 -2.78 1.27 -4.73
N SER A 101 -2.12 2.06 -5.55
CA SER A 101 -1.16 3.05 -5.08
C SER A 101 -1.78 4.39 -4.67
N HIS A 102 -3.11 4.56 -4.84
CA HIS A 102 -3.86 5.74 -4.42
C HIS A 102 -5.33 5.39 -4.19
N SER A 103 -5.79 5.52 -2.97
CA SER A 103 -7.17 5.24 -2.59
C SER A 103 -7.58 6.07 -1.37
N HIS A 104 -8.88 6.30 -1.22
CA HIS A 104 -9.48 6.94 -0.05
C HIS A 104 -10.43 6.00 0.70
N ILE A 105 -10.30 4.69 0.49
CA ILE A 105 -11.12 3.68 1.20
C ILE A 105 -10.98 3.80 2.72
N GLY A 106 -12.07 3.56 3.44
CA GLY A 106 -12.11 3.72 4.88
C GLY A 106 -12.49 5.13 5.32
N ALA A 107 -12.99 5.94 4.37
CA ALA A 107 -13.44 7.31 4.61
C ALA A 107 -12.45 8.13 5.46
N PRO A 108 -11.15 8.18 5.11
CA PRO A 108 -10.25 9.12 5.74
C PRO A 108 -10.73 10.50 5.32
N GLU A 109 -11.02 11.35 6.27
CA GLU A 109 -11.43 12.72 5.96
C GLU A 109 -10.46 13.38 4.98
N GLY A 110 -10.96 14.21 4.05
CA GLY A 110 -10.18 14.77 2.95
C GLY A 110 -9.08 15.74 3.36
N GLY A 111 -9.17 16.26 4.55
CA GLY A 111 -8.27 17.22 5.15
C GLY A 111 -9.02 18.27 5.93
N ASP A 112 -8.36 18.92 6.87
CA ASP A 112 -8.96 19.96 7.71
C ASP A 112 -8.83 21.35 7.05
N SER A 113 -9.96 22.06 6.88
CA SER A 113 -9.99 23.37 6.20
C SER A 113 -9.37 24.51 7.00
N SER A 114 -8.84 24.26 8.20
CA SER A 114 -8.17 25.27 9.04
C SER A 114 -6.87 25.83 8.44
N ALA A 115 -6.15 25.04 7.62
CA ALA A 115 -4.91 25.47 6.99
C ALA A 115 -4.62 24.71 5.67
N PRO A 116 -3.91 25.34 4.71
CA PRO A 116 -3.56 24.70 3.44
C PRO A 116 -2.41 23.68 3.57
N ILE A 117 -1.66 23.66 4.66
CA ILE A 117 -0.47 22.81 4.86
C ILE A 117 -0.54 22.20 6.25
N GLN A 118 -0.70 20.88 6.32
CA GLN A 118 -0.93 20.12 7.55
C GLN A 118 -0.15 18.78 7.55
N PRO A 119 1.18 18.80 7.60
CA PRO A 119 1.98 17.58 7.52
C PRO A 119 1.89 16.71 8.78
N ASP A 120 1.35 17.21 9.88
CA ASP A 120 1.12 16.54 11.15
C ASP A 120 -0.13 15.66 11.17
N VAL A 121 -1.11 15.94 10.30
CA VAL A 121 -2.33 15.13 10.17
C VAL A 121 -1.99 13.73 9.66
N ARG A 122 -2.64 12.69 10.21
CA ARG A 122 -2.38 11.30 9.84
C ARG A 122 -3.68 10.56 9.56
N VAL A 123 -3.78 9.90 8.42
CA VAL A 123 -4.89 8.98 8.12
C VAL A 123 -5.05 7.91 9.20
N LEU A 124 -3.95 7.53 9.86
CA LEU A 124 -3.97 6.58 10.99
C LEU A 124 -5.00 6.92 12.06
N ASP A 125 -5.25 8.21 12.28
CA ASP A 125 -6.10 8.68 13.37
C ASP A 125 -7.58 8.83 12.97
N SER A 126 -7.92 8.74 11.68
CA SER A 126 -9.27 8.99 11.15
C SER A 126 -9.91 7.80 10.39
N ILE A 127 -9.12 6.82 9.98
CA ILE A 127 -9.62 5.73 9.12
C ILE A 127 -10.61 4.79 9.82
N ASN A 128 -11.74 4.51 9.16
CA ASN A 128 -12.74 3.53 9.60
C ASN A 128 -12.54 2.18 8.91
N VAL A 129 -11.94 1.21 9.60
CA VAL A 129 -11.67 -0.14 9.05
C VAL A 129 -12.92 -0.98 8.77
N ARG A 130 -14.10 -0.52 9.20
CA ARG A 130 -15.39 -1.19 8.94
C ARG A 130 -16.14 -0.58 7.76
N ASP A 131 -15.54 0.37 7.08
CA ASP A 131 -16.09 0.95 5.87
C ASP A 131 -16.22 -0.12 4.78
N ALA A 132 -17.35 -0.11 4.07
CA ALA A 132 -17.68 -1.11 3.06
C ALA A 132 -16.71 -1.12 1.85
N HIS A 133 -16.00 0.00 1.60
CA HIS A 133 -15.02 0.08 0.52
C HIS A 133 -13.84 -0.90 0.73
N PHE A 134 -13.52 -1.27 1.97
CA PHE A 134 -12.55 -2.35 2.22
C PHE A 134 -13.02 -3.70 1.68
N ASP A 135 -14.31 -4.03 1.86
CA ASP A 135 -14.89 -5.27 1.35
C ASP A 135 -15.01 -5.25 -0.18
N LYS A 136 -15.36 -4.10 -0.77
CA LYS A 136 -15.35 -3.90 -2.23
C LYS A 136 -13.96 -4.04 -2.82
N ALA A 137 -12.95 -3.42 -2.21
CA ALA A 137 -11.57 -3.53 -2.65
C ALA A 137 -11.06 -4.98 -2.59
N ARG A 138 -11.40 -5.73 -1.51
CA ARG A 138 -11.13 -7.18 -1.44
C ARG A 138 -11.85 -7.97 -2.53
N ALA A 139 -13.12 -7.63 -2.81
CA ALA A 139 -13.90 -8.24 -3.87
C ALA A 139 -13.36 -7.93 -5.28
N ALA A 140 -12.63 -6.82 -5.41
CA ALA A 140 -11.90 -6.43 -6.62
C ALA A 140 -10.54 -7.13 -6.80
N GLY A 141 -10.06 -7.81 -5.76
CA GLY A 141 -8.73 -8.44 -5.75
C GLY A 141 -7.61 -7.54 -5.25
N VAL A 142 -7.92 -6.37 -4.70
CA VAL A 142 -6.91 -5.49 -4.08
C VAL A 142 -6.48 -6.09 -2.74
N THR A 143 -5.19 -6.30 -2.57
CA THR A 143 -4.59 -6.88 -1.36
C THR A 143 -3.78 -5.88 -0.56
N THR A 144 -3.32 -4.83 -1.22
CA THR A 144 -2.50 -3.76 -0.64
C THR A 144 -2.96 -2.43 -1.22
N ALA A 145 -3.16 -1.42 -0.37
CA ALA A 145 -3.54 -0.08 -0.80
C ALA A 145 -2.70 1.00 -0.08
N ASN A 146 -2.46 2.10 -0.78
CA ASN A 146 -2.00 3.36 -0.19
C ASN A 146 -3.22 4.23 0.07
N VAL A 147 -3.67 4.29 1.31
CA VAL A 147 -4.80 5.12 1.73
C VAL A 147 -4.30 6.49 2.15
N MET A 148 -4.92 7.54 1.63
CA MET A 148 -4.47 8.91 1.83
C MET A 148 -5.64 9.88 2.04
N PRO A 149 -5.39 11.05 2.64
CA PRO A 149 -6.39 12.12 2.71
C PRO A 149 -6.60 12.75 1.33
N GLY A 150 -7.70 13.46 1.14
CA GLY A 150 -8.04 14.14 -0.11
C GLY A 150 -7.01 15.16 -0.58
N SER A 151 -7.15 15.60 -1.83
CA SER A 151 -6.20 16.50 -2.51
C SER A 151 -6.56 17.99 -2.40
N GLY A 152 -7.58 18.34 -1.61
CA GLY A 152 -8.03 19.73 -1.44
C GLY A 152 -7.05 20.68 -0.74
N HIS A 153 -5.85 20.23 -0.37
CA HIS A 153 -4.85 20.98 0.38
C HIS A 153 -3.48 20.88 -0.30
N LEU A 154 -2.61 21.88 -0.15
CA LEU A 154 -1.23 21.79 -0.63
C LEU A 154 -0.51 20.61 0.02
N MET A 155 -0.81 20.37 1.31
CA MET A 155 -0.31 19.22 2.04
C MET A 155 -1.39 18.75 3.02
N SER A 156 -2.03 17.63 2.72
CA SER A 156 -3.16 17.11 3.48
C SER A 156 -2.76 16.18 4.62
N GLY A 157 -1.50 15.73 4.66
CA GLY A 157 -0.98 14.90 5.76
C GLY A 157 -0.39 13.56 5.34
N GLN A 158 -0.20 12.70 6.31
CA GLN A 158 0.51 11.42 6.20
C GLN A 158 -0.43 10.32 5.73
N THR A 159 -0.03 9.58 4.69
CA THR A 159 -0.75 8.43 4.15
C THR A 159 -0.38 7.14 4.87
N LEU A 160 -1.16 6.07 4.65
CA LEU A 160 -0.90 4.74 5.18
C LEU A 160 -0.84 3.69 4.06
N TYR A 161 0.15 2.80 4.12
CA TYR A 161 0.14 1.61 3.30
C TYR A 161 -0.44 0.45 4.11
N LEU A 162 -1.49 -0.15 3.59
CA LEU A 162 -2.29 -1.14 4.30
C LEU A 162 -2.31 -2.48 3.56
N LYS A 163 -2.30 -3.57 4.32
CA LYS A 163 -2.80 -4.88 3.88
C LYS A 163 -4.30 -4.91 4.13
N LEU A 164 -5.09 -5.25 3.13
CA LEU A 164 -6.55 -5.26 3.24
C LEU A 164 -7.05 -6.52 3.97
N ARG A 165 -6.41 -6.86 5.10
CA ARG A 165 -6.85 -7.96 5.97
C ARG A 165 -8.21 -7.61 6.58
N PRO A 166 -9.11 -8.57 6.79
CA PRO A 166 -10.23 -8.36 7.70
C PRO A 166 -9.70 -8.05 9.11
N GLY A 167 -10.14 -6.95 9.69
CA GLY A 167 -9.70 -6.50 11.01
C GLY A 167 -10.76 -5.69 11.72
N LYS A 168 -10.60 -5.50 13.03
CA LYS A 168 -11.48 -4.70 13.88
C LYS A 168 -10.87 -3.32 14.16
N THR A 169 -9.57 -3.21 14.05
CA THR A 169 -8.80 -1.99 14.31
C THR A 169 -7.79 -1.77 13.19
N ILE A 170 -7.39 -0.52 13.02
CA ILE A 170 -6.39 -0.16 12.00
C ILE A 170 -5.04 -0.88 12.21
N ASP A 171 -4.67 -1.15 13.46
CA ASP A 171 -3.42 -1.83 13.80
C ASP A 171 -3.28 -3.21 13.14
N GLU A 172 -4.40 -3.89 12.88
CA GLU A 172 -4.43 -5.19 12.22
C GLU A 172 -4.14 -5.09 10.71
N LEU A 173 -4.31 -3.92 10.11
CA LEU A 173 -4.12 -3.68 8.68
C LEU A 173 -2.76 -3.06 8.37
N LEU A 174 -2.08 -2.45 9.34
CA LEU A 174 -0.83 -1.72 9.13
C LEU A 174 0.26 -2.58 8.52
N ILE A 175 1.00 -1.99 7.57
CA ILE A 175 2.28 -2.51 7.10
C ILE A 175 3.38 -1.84 7.91
N LYS A 176 4.16 -2.66 8.61
CA LYS A 176 5.37 -2.20 9.31
C LYS A 176 6.60 -2.45 8.45
N LEU A 177 7.47 -1.46 8.40
CA LEU A 177 8.78 -1.53 7.75
C LEU A 177 9.77 -2.30 8.65
N PRO A 178 10.92 -2.77 8.10
CA PRO A 178 11.91 -3.50 8.89
C PRO A 178 12.48 -2.73 10.09
N ASP A 179 12.48 -1.41 10.05
CA ASP A 179 12.90 -0.52 11.14
C ASP A 179 11.80 -0.24 12.16
N GLY A 180 10.63 -0.86 12.02
CA GLY A 180 9.49 -0.74 12.93
C GLY A 180 8.56 0.44 12.64
N ARG A 181 8.91 1.35 11.73
CA ARG A 181 8.02 2.45 11.31
C ARG A 181 6.79 1.91 10.58
N ILE A 182 5.69 2.64 10.69
CA ILE A 182 4.48 2.40 9.89
C ILE A 182 4.77 2.88 8.45
N ALA A 183 4.48 2.03 7.48
CA ALA A 183 4.65 2.35 6.06
C ALA A 183 3.60 3.39 5.62
N GLY A 184 4.04 4.41 4.90
CA GLY A 184 3.17 5.48 4.39
C GLY A 184 3.97 6.60 3.72
N GLY A 185 3.27 7.50 3.06
CA GLY A 185 3.81 8.67 2.37
C GLY A 185 3.37 9.99 3.00
N MET A 186 3.60 11.08 2.28
CA MET A 186 3.10 12.43 2.58
C MET A 186 2.25 12.90 1.40
N LYS A 187 0.95 13.13 1.61
CA LYS A 187 0.05 13.64 0.56
C LYS A 187 0.29 15.11 0.34
N MET A 188 0.50 15.46 -0.92
CA MET A 188 0.53 16.84 -1.42
C MET A 188 -0.32 16.96 -2.68
N ALA A 189 -0.70 18.20 -3.03
CA ALA A 189 -1.45 18.50 -4.25
C ALA A 189 -1.08 19.87 -4.81
N ASN A 190 -1.23 19.99 -6.14
CA ASN A 190 -1.24 21.28 -6.84
C ASN A 190 -2.45 21.36 -7.80
N GLY A 191 -2.41 22.24 -8.75
CA GLY A 191 -3.50 22.41 -9.71
C GLY A 191 -4.64 23.24 -9.16
N THR A 192 -5.87 22.81 -9.44
CA THR A 192 -7.10 23.50 -9.01
C THR A 192 -7.52 23.13 -7.60
N ASN A 193 -7.32 21.87 -7.18
CA ASN A 193 -7.83 21.34 -5.93
C ASN A 193 -7.44 22.17 -4.67
N PRO A 194 -6.19 22.57 -4.43
CA PRO A 194 -5.84 23.32 -3.23
C PRO A 194 -6.11 24.83 -3.35
N ARG A 195 -6.67 25.33 -4.47
CA ARG A 195 -6.92 26.76 -4.67
C ARG A 195 -8.31 27.16 -4.22
N ARG A 196 -8.40 28.02 -3.23
CA ARG A 196 -9.64 28.57 -2.68
C ARG A 196 -9.38 29.93 -2.03
N PRO A 197 -10.44 30.61 -1.49
CA PRO A 197 -10.26 31.82 -0.68
C PRO A 197 -9.31 31.61 0.51
N THR A 198 -8.75 32.73 0.98
CA THR A 198 -7.90 32.78 2.19
C THR A 198 -8.48 31.91 3.31
N PRO A 199 -7.64 31.05 3.99
CA PRO A 199 -6.16 31.06 4.02
C PRO A 199 -5.47 30.27 2.89
N PHE A 200 -6.19 29.70 1.95
CA PHE A 200 -5.65 28.90 0.86
C PHE A 200 -5.02 29.75 -0.25
N PRO A 201 -4.15 29.18 -1.10
CA PRO A 201 -3.60 29.91 -2.23
C PRO A 201 -4.65 30.11 -3.34
N GLY A 202 -4.69 31.31 -3.94
CA GLY A 202 -5.54 31.60 -5.09
C GLY A 202 -4.90 31.29 -6.44
N THR A 203 -3.59 31.02 -6.50
CA THR A 203 -2.85 30.80 -7.77
C THR A 203 -1.80 29.68 -7.63
N ARG A 204 -1.48 29.02 -8.76
CA ARG A 204 -0.40 28.02 -8.85
C ARG A 204 0.95 28.55 -8.36
N GLY A 205 1.28 29.81 -8.71
CA GLY A 205 2.52 30.44 -8.24
C GLY A 205 2.56 30.62 -6.73
N LYS A 206 1.43 30.98 -6.07
CA LYS A 206 1.37 31.07 -4.61
C LYS A 206 1.42 29.70 -3.97
N SER A 207 0.80 28.66 -4.56
CA SER A 207 0.91 27.29 -4.12
C SER A 207 2.37 26.86 -4.01
N ALA A 208 3.13 26.98 -5.11
CA ALA A 208 4.54 26.63 -5.13
C ALA A 208 5.42 27.46 -4.17
N ALA A 209 5.06 28.72 -3.92
CA ALA A 209 5.75 29.57 -2.96
C ALA A 209 5.53 29.08 -1.51
N LEU A 210 4.32 28.68 -1.15
CA LEU A 210 3.98 28.14 0.17
C LEU A 210 4.67 26.79 0.40
N ASP A 211 4.71 25.91 -0.63
CA ASP A 211 5.43 24.65 -0.56
C ASP A 211 6.93 24.87 -0.30
N ARG A 212 7.56 25.84 -0.98
CA ARG A 212 8.96 26.19 -0.71
C ARG A 212 9.16 26.71 0.70
N GLU A 213 8.29 27.60 1.15
CA GLU A 213 8.36 28.18 2.49
C GLU A 213 8.37 27.11 3.58
N ILE A 214 7.46 26.12 3.48
CA ILE A 214 7.36 25.07 4.49
C ILE A 214 8.57 24.11 4.44
N TYR A 215 9.10 23.78 3.24
CA TYR A 215 10.29 22.96 3.14
C TYR A 215 11.55 23.65 3.64
N ILE A 216 11.68 24.98 3.44
CA ILE A 216 12.76 25.77 4.05
C ILE A 216 12.70 25.71 5.58
N LYS A 217 11.51 25.91 6.17
CA LYS A 217 11.30 25.77 7.62
C LYS A 217 11.64 24.37 8.13
N ALA A 218 11.29 23.35 7.36
CA ALA A 218 11.61 21.96 7.71
C ALA A 218 13.12 21.67 7.66
N GLN A 219 13.84 22.23 6.68
CA GLN A 219 15.30 22.16 6.63
C GLN A 219 15.93 22.84 7.84
N GLU A 220 15.51 24.07 8.19
CA GLU A 220 16.00 24.79 9.36
C GLU A 220 15.74 24.02 10.67
N TYR A 221 14.56 23.43 10.81
CA TYR A 221 14.21 22.61 11.98
C TYR A 221 15.11 21.38 12.08
N ARG A 222 15.25 20.63 10.97
CA ARG A 222 16.11 19.44 10.88
C ARG A 222 17.56 19.78 11.21
N ASP A 223 18.09 20.89 10.69
CA ASP A 223 19.46 21.31 10.93
C ASP A 223 19.70 21.64 12.43
N LYS A 224 18.73 22.25 13.11
CA LYS A 224 18.77 22.47 14.57
C LYS A 224 18.79 21.15 15.34
N VAL A 225 17.96 20.17 14.93
CA VAL A 225 17.95 18.84 15.56
C VAL A 225 19.29 18.13 15.37
N LEU A 226 19.86 18.17 14.16
CA LEU A 226 21.18 17.58 13.87
C LEU A 226 22.31 18.26 14.64
N ALA A 227 22.28 19.60 14.75
CA ALA A 227 23.26 20.38 15.49
C ALA A 227 23.26 20.09 17.00
N ALA A 228 22.13 19.65 17.56
CA ALA A 228 22.00 19.28 18.97
C ALA A 228 22.80 18.00 19.30
N LYS A 229 23.14 17.14 18.32
CA LYS A 229 23.94 15.91 18.50
C LYS A 229 23.47 15.01 19.66
N GLY A 230 22.15 14.94 19.88
CA GLY A 230 21.54 14.17 20.95
C GLY A 230 21.49 14.86 22.33
N ASP A 231 21.97 16.09 22.45
CA ASP A 231 21.85 16.90 23.66
C ASP A 231 20.42 17.46 23.76
N ALA A 232 19.61 16.89 24.68
CA ALA A 232 18.22 17.26 24.86
C ALA A 232 18.02 18.76 25.21
N SER A 233 19.00 19.41 25.82
CA SER A 233 18.93 20.84 26.19
C SER A 233 19.07 21.79 25.02
N LYS A 234 19.56 21.28 23.87
CA LYS A 234 19.79 22.03 22.63
C LYS A 234 18.77 21.72 21.54
N LEU A 235 17.87 20.77 21.79
CA LEU A 235 16.80 20.44 20.83
C LEU A 235 15.83 21.63 20.72
N PRO A 236 15.34 21.92 19.50
CA PRO A 236 14.24 22.87 19.35
C PRO A 236 12.97 22.32 20.02
N PRO A 237 12.00 23.15 20.38
CA PRO A 237 10.67 22.68 20.76
C PRO A 237 10.13 21.72 19.71
N ARG A 238 9.42 20.67 20.16
CA ARG A 238 8.84 19.70 19.23
C ARG A 238 7.79 20.37 18.34
N ASP A 239 7.87 20.05 17.07
CA ASP A 239 6.92 20.42 16.03
C ASP A 239 6.62 19.18 15.18
N LEU A 240 5.38 18.65 15.32
CA LEU A 240 4.99 17.40 14.65
C LEU A 240 5.02 17.52 13.13
N GLY A 241 4.66 18.70 12.60
CA GLY A 241 4.71 18.95 11.16
C GLY A 241 6.14 18.98 10.64
N MET A 242 7.05 19.65 11.34
CA MET A 242 8.46 19.71 10.95
C MET A 242 9.16 18.35 11.12
N GLU A 243 8.77 17.56 12.15
CA GLU A 243 9.26 16.18 12.31
C GLU A 243 8.84 15.31 11.12
N ALA A 244 7.57 15.38 10.69
CA ALA A 244 7.04 14.64 9.55
C ALA A 244 7.73 15.04 8.22
N LEU A 245 7.96 16.34 8.01
CA LEU A 245 8.70 16.85 6.86
C LEU A 245 10.19 16.50 6.92
N GLY A 246 10.76 16.39 8.12
CA GLY A 246 12.11 15.87 8.31
C GLY A 246 12.25 14.44 7.78
N GLU A 247 11.24 13.55 7.99
CA GLU A 247 11.21 12.22 7.40
C GLU A 247 11.17 12.25 5.86
N VAL A 248 10.46 13.23 5.27
CA VAL A 248 10.43 13.42 3.82
C VAL A 248 11.81 13.84 3.30
N LEU A 249 12.44 14.84 3.92
CA LEU A 249 13.77 15.35 3.55
C LEU A 249 14.89 14.33 3.78
N ASP A 250 14.70 13.39 4.69
CA ASP A 250 15.62 12.27 4.93
C ASP A 250 15.37 11.08 3.96
N GLY A 251 14.40 11.18 3.05
CA GLY A 251 14.02 10.09 2.15
C GLY A 251 13.33 8.91 2.82
N LYS A 252 12.92 9.05 4.08
CA LYS A 252 12.22 8.01 4.86
C LYS A 252 10.73 7.92 4.53
N ARG A 253 10.16 8.99 3.97
CA ARG A 253 8.76 9.10 3.58
C ARG A 253 8.69 9.70 2.16
N THR A 254 8.02 9.00 1.25
CA THR A 254 7.84 9.45 -0.13
C THR A 254 6.65 10.40 -0.23
N VAL A 255 6.82 11.50 -0.97
CA VAL A 255 5.71 12.41 -1.27
C VAL A 255 4.81 11.77 -2.33
N GLN A 256 3.50 11.72 -2.05
CA GLN A 256 2.43 11.26 -2.93
C GLN A 256 1.73 12.50 -3.47
N PHE A 257 2.12 12.95 -4.67
CA PHE A 257 1.78 14.27 -5.16
C PHE A 257 0.69 14.23 -6.24
N HIS A 258 -0.53 14.69 -5.91
CA HIS A 258 -1.62 14.89 -6.86
C HIS A 258 -1.27 15.99 -7.88
N THR A 259 -1.32 15.70 -9.16
CA THR A 259 -1.01 16.65 -10.25
C THR A 259 -1.55 16.13 -11.58
N HIS A 260 -2.14 17.02 -12.40
CA HIS A 260 -2.78 16.65 -13.67
C HIS A 260 -2.08 17.24 -14.88
N ARG A 261 -1.93 18.57 -14.93
CA ARG A 261 -1.46 19.32 -16.09
C ARG A 261 0.04 19.24 -16.27
N ALA A 262 0.50 19.34 -17.50
CA ALA A 262 1.92 19.28 -17.85
C ALA A 262 2.77 20.34 -17.11
N ASP A 263 2.27 21.58 -16.98
CA ASP A 263 2.96 22.65 -16.26
C ASP A 263 3.02 22.41 -14.74
N ASP A 264 1.94 21.86 -14.17
CA ASP A 264 1.86 21.46 -12.76
C ASP A 264 2.80 20.28 -12.45
N ILE A 265 2.84 19.26 -13.33
CA ILE A 265 3.78 18.12 -13.25
C ILE A 265 5.23 18.62 -13.22
N MET A 266 5.58 19.52 -14.13
CA MET A 266 6.92 20.09 -14.17
C MET A 266 7.26 20.93 -12.93
N SER A 267 6.25 21.55 -12.29
CA SER A 267 6.43 22.27 -11.03
C SER A 267 6.76 21.31 -9.88
N VAL A 268 6.09 20.15 -9.81
CA VAL A 268 6.40 19.11 -8.81
C VAL A 268 7.83 18.58 -8.99
N ILE A 269 8.22 18.28 -10.23
CA ILE A 269 9.57 17.78 -10.53
C ILE A 269 10.63 18.79 -10.09
N ARG A 270 10.44 20.10 -10.38
CA ARG A 270 11.36 21.16 -9.92
C ARG A 270 11.43 21.25 -8.41
N LEU A 271 10.28 21.17 -7.71
CA LEU A 271 10.22 21.22 -6.26
C LEU A 271 10.97 20.04 -5.62
N SER A 272 10.74 18.81 -6.12
CA SER A 272 11.45 17.62 -5.67
C SER A 272 12.96 17.73 -5.88
N GLN A 273 13.40 18.27 -7.01
CA GLN A 273 14.82 18.48 -7.29
C GLN A 273 15.44 19.56 -6.41
N GLU A 274 14.69 20.64 -6.11
CA GLU A 274 15.15 21.75 -5.27
C GLU A 274 15.39 21.31 -3.82
N PHE A 275 14.50 20.48 -3.28
CA PHE A 275 14.54 20.01 -1.87
C PHE A 275 15.05 18.58 -1.69
N HIS A 276 15.34 17.87 -2.78
CA HIS A 276 15.90 16.51 -2.81
C HIS A 276 15.03 15.46 -2.10
N PHE A 277 13.70 15.55 -2.19
CA PHE A 277 12.81 14.55 -1.63
C PHE A 277 12.31 13.55 -2.70
N PRO A 278 12.04 12.28 -2.31
CA PRO A 278 11.44 11.30 -3.21
C PRO A 278 9.96 11.64 -3.45
N VAL A 279 9.51 11.55 -4.69
CA VAL A 279 8.12 11.86 -5.08
C VAL A 279 7.56 10.83 -6.05
N VAL A 280 6.26 10.57 -5.93
CA VAL A 280 5.42 9.87 -6.91
C VAL A 280 4.40 10.88 -7.43
N LEU A 281 4.25 10.95 -8.76
CA LEU A 281 3.23 11.78 -9.40
C LEU A 281 1.93 10.98 -9.53
N HIS A 282 0.83 11.54 -9.04
CA HIS A 282 -0.48 10.89 -9.11
C HIS A 282 -1.37 11.55 -10.17
N HIS A 283 -2.27 10.75 -10.75
CA HIS A 283 -3.20 11.08 -11.85
C HIS A 283 -2.49 11.33 -13.18
N VAL A 284 -1.74 12.40 -13.32
CA VAL A 284 -0.87 12.70 -14.47
C VAL A 284 -1.65 12.71 -15.81
N SER A 285 -2.82 13.37 -15.83
CA SER A 285 -3.73 13.39 -17.00
C SER A 285 -3.05 13.87 -18.29
N GLU A 286 -2.17 14.86 -18.21
CA GLU A 286 -1.36 15.36 -19.33
C GLU A 286 0.09 14.79 -19.32
N GLY A 287 0.32 13.66 -18.64
CA GLY A 287 1.65 13.04 -18.60
C GLY A 287 2.20 12.62 -19.95
N TRP A 288 1.32 12.37 -20.91
CA TRP A 288 1.70 12.09 -22.29
C TRP A 288 2.41 13.27 -22.98
N VAL A 289 2.16 14.50 -22.54
CA VAL A 289 2.80 15.73 -23.06
C VAL A 289 4.25 15.84 -22.62
N VAL A 290 4.57 15.41 -21.39
CA VAL A 290 5.88 15.59 -20.72
C VAL A 290 6.52 14.27 -20.31
N ALA A 291 6.18 13.17 -21.01
CA ALA A 291 6.67 11.83 -20.68
C ALA A 291 8.20 11.72 -20.65
N ASP A 292 8.88 12.38 -21.61
CA ASP A 292 10.35 12.39 -21.69
C ASP A 292 10.99 13.16 -20.51
N GLU A 293 10.33 14.21 -20.04
CA GLU A 293 10.74 15.00 -18.87
C GLU A 293 10.60 14.16 -17.58
N ILE A 294 9.47 13.47 -17.42
CA ILE A 294 9.24 12.56 -16.30
C ILE A 294 10.29 11.45 -16.29
N ALA A 295 10.56 10.85 -17.47
CA ALA A 295 11.58 9.80 -17.62
C ALA A 295 12.98 10.30 -17.25
N ARG A 296 13.38 11.50 -17.74
CA ARG A 296 14.67 12.11 -17.40
C ARG A 296 14.81 12.41 -15.91
N ALA A 297 13.73 12.81 -15.26
CA ALA A 297 13.67 13.03 -13.81
C ALA A 297 13.68 11.74 -13.00
N LYS A 298 13.41 10.58 -13.64
CA LYS A 298 13.26 9.25 -12.99
C LYS A 298 12.20 9.23 -11.90
N VAL A 299 11.16 10.01 -12.07
CA VAL A 299 10.04 10.09 -11.12
C VAL A 299 8.98 9.06 -11.50
N PRO A 300 8.57 8.16 -10.60
CA PRO A 300 7.51 7.21 -10.87
C PRO A 300 6.13 7.86 -10.91
N VAL A 301 5.21 7.21 -11.60
CA VAL A 301 3.84 7.68 -11.83
C VAL A 301 2.84 6.67 -11.28
N SER A 302 1.86 7.15 -10.53
CA SER A 302 0.63 6.44 -10.19
C SER A 302 -0.47 7.04 -11.06
N LEU A 303 -0.88 6.31 -12.10
CA LEU A 303 -1.72 6.80 -13.19
C LEU A 303 -3.19 6.43 -12.97
N ILE A 304 -4.08 7.39 -13.19
CA ILE A 304 -5.50 7.14 -13.42
C ILE A 304 -5.77 7.22 -14.95
N VAL A 305 -6.45 6.22 -15.49
CA VAL A 305 -6.70 6.15 -16.95
C VAL A 305 -7.98 6.90 -17.32
N ILE A 306 -9.00 6.77 -16.46
CA ILE A 306 -10.25 7.52 -16.55
C ILE A 306 -10.42 8.25 -15.23
N ASP A 307 -10.34 9.56 -15.27
CA ASP A 307 -10.63 10.41 -14.12
C ASP A 307 -12.09 10.89 -14.18
N SER A 308 -12.63 11.22 -13.04
CA SER A 308 -13.96 11.84 -12.79
C SER A 308 -14.78 12.11 -14.06
N PRO A 309 -15.58 11.16 -14.56
CA PRO A 309 -16.20 11.30 -15.87
C PRO A 309 -17.02 12.59 -15.96
N GLY A 310 -16.48 13.56 -16.69
CA GLY A 310 -17.20 14.79 -17.09
C GLY A 310 -17.07 15.99 -16.16
N GLY A 311 -16.14 15.97 -15.17
CA GLY A 311 -16.20 16.99 -14.15
C GLY A 311 -15.00 17.94 -14.09
N LYS A 312 -13.78 17.44 -14.13
CA LYS A 312 -12.61 18.20 -13.72
C LYS A 312 -11.91 18.89 -14.90
N GLU A 313 -11.90 20.23 -14.92
CA GLU A 313 -11.27 21.02 -15.98
C GLU A 313 -9.80 20.66 -16.23
N GLU A 314 -9.02 20.37 -15.18
CA GLU A 314 -7.62 20.00 -15.33
C GLU A 314 -7.38 18.56 -15.77
N ALA A 315 -8.40 17.71 -15.75
CA ALA A 315 -8.35 16.33 -16.23
C ALA A 315 -8.95 16.17 -17.64
N LYS A 316 -9.44 17.23 -18.26
CA LYS A 316 -10.13 17.19 -19.57
C LYS A 316 -9.30 16.57 -20.70
N ASP A 317 -7.97 16.72 -20.62
CA ASP A 317 -7.04 16.20 -21.62
C ASP A 317 -6.42 14.83 -21.21
N ALA A 318 -7.06 14.14 -20.24
CA ALA A 318 -6.72 12.77 -19.91
C ALA A 318 -6.89 11.87 -21.14
N ALA A 319 -5.87 11.10 -21.46
CA ALA A 319 -5.84 10.28 -22.68
C ALA A 319 -5.57 8.81 -22.35
N LEU A 320 -6.39 7.90 -22.89
CA LEU A 320 -6.25 6.47 -22.69
C LEU A 320 -4.86 5.93 -23.10
N PHE A 321 -4.17 6.62 -24.03
CA PHE A 321 -2.83 6.26 -24.50
C PHE A 321 -1.70 6.79 -23.59
N THR A 322 -1.99 7.53 -22.52
CA THR A 322 -0.97 8.08 -21.60
C THR A 322 -0.07 6.97 -21.06
N ALA A 323 -0.64 5.83 -20.64
CA ALA A 323 0.13 4.68 -20.15
C ALA A 323 1.12 4.14 -21.21
N ALA A 324 0.68 4.01 -22.47
CA ALA A 324 1.54 3.56 -23.56
C ALA A 324 2.66 4.55 -23.88
N THR A 325 2.38 5.85 -23.76
CA THR A 325 3.39 6.90 -23.94
C THR A 325 4.43 6.90 -22.82
N LEU A 326 4.01 6.73 -21.56
CA LEU A 326 4.89 6.61 -20.41
C LEU A 326 5.78 5.35 -20.51
N ASP A 327 5.20 4.19 -20.92
CA ASP A 327 5.99 2.97 -21.14
C ASP A 327 7.06 3.15 -22.21
N LYS A 328 6.70 3.78 -23.35
CA LYS A 328 7.63 4.06 -24.45
C LYS A 328 8.77 5.01 -24.00
N ALA A 329 8.50 5.96 -23.13
CA ALA A 329 9.48 6.84 -22.55
C ALA A 329 10.35 6.17 -21.46
N GLY A 330 9.98 4.97 -21.01
CA GLY A 330 10.69 4.24 -19.95
C GLY A 330 10.37 4.68 -18.53
N VAL A 331 9.22 5.34 -18.32
CA VAL A 331 8.74 5.74 -17.00
C VAL A 331 8.24 4.51 -16.23
N LEU A 332 8.62 4.38 -14.96
CA LEU A 332 7.97 3.44 -14.05
C LEU A 332 6.58 3.98 -13.71
N PHE A 333 5.52 3.26 -14.07
CA PHE A 333 4.16 3.63 -13.71
C PHE A 333 3.33 2.43 -13.26
N GLY A 334 2.34 2.69 -12.43
CA GLY A 334 1.28 1.76 -12.05
C GLY A 334 -0.08 2.42 -12.17
N PHE A 335 -1.14 1.66 -11.99
CA PHE A 335 -2.52 2.14 -12.03
C PHE A 335 -3.07 2.30 -10.63
N HIS A 336 -3.97 3.27 -10.45
CA HIS A 336 -4.72 3.45 -9.21
C HIS A 336 -6.19 3.74 -9.47
N THR A 337 -6.99 3.71 -8.42
CA THR A 337 -8.43 3.97 -8.50
C THR A 337 -8.82 5.36 -8.05
N ASP A 338 -8.13 5.93 -7.07
CA ASP A 338 -8.64 7.12 -6.37
C ASP A 338 -10.05 6.85 -5.79
N ASP A 339 -10.30 5.60 -5.33
CA ASP A 339 -11.61 5.20 -4.80
C ASP A 339 -12.06 6.17 -3.68
N PRO A 340 -13.23 6.83 -3.81
CA PRO A 340 -14.40 6.45 -4.62
C PRO A 340 -14.49 7.03 -6.05
N ILE A 341 -13.54 7.82 -6.53
CA ILE A 341 -13.60 8.40 -7.89
C ILE A 341 -13.74 7.27 -8.94
N ILE A 342 -12.88 6.28 -8.88
CA ILE A 342 -13.03 5.02 -9.61
C ILE A 342 -13.19 3.91 -8.58
N ASP A 343 -14.35 3.28 -8.55
CA ASP A 343 -14.61 2.14 -7.65
C ASP A 343 -13.50 1.06 -7.83
N SER A 344 -12.95 0.58 -6.73
CA SER A 344 -11.86 -0.43 -6.71
C SER A 344 -12.16 -1.63 -7.60
N ARG A 345 -13.45 -1.99 -7.80
CA ARG A 345 -13.89 -3.08 -8.70
C ARG A 345 -13.55 -2.83 -10.17
N LEU A 346 -13.17 -1.62 -10.55
CA LEU A 346 -12.82 -1.23 -11.92
C LEU A 346 -11.30 -1.19 -12.16
N LEU A 347 -10.45 -1.43 -11.16
CA LEU A 347 -8.99 -1.33 -11.31
C LEU A 347 -8.43 -2.20 -12.45
N LEU A 348 -8.91 -3.44 -12.62
CA LEU A 348 -8.53 -4.28 -13.76
C LEU A 348 -8.96 -3.68 -15.10
N ARG A 349 -10.10 -2.98 -15.12
CA ARG A 349 -10.63 -2.33 -16.32
C ARG A 349 -9.77 -1.13 -16.74
N GLU A 350 -9.25 -0.36 -15.80
CA GLU A 350 -8.31 0.73 -16.07
C GLU A 350 -7.14 0.24 -16.94
N ALA A 351 -6.49 -0.84 -16.50
CA ALA A 351 -5.41 -1.47 -17.25
C ALA A 351 -5.87 -2.02 -18.62
N GLY A 352 -7.07 -2.59 -18.69
CA GLY A 352 -7.67 -3.07 -19.95
C GLY A 352 -7.89 -1.96 -20.97
N LEU A 353 -8.31 -0.78 -20.52
CA LEU A 353 -8.47 0.40 -21.38
C LEU A 353 -7.13 0.93 -21.89
N ALA A 354 -6.09 0.92 -21.06
CA ALA A 354 -4.74 1.28 -21.46
C ALA A 354 -4.20 0.29 -22.54
N VAL A 355 -4.48 -1.01 -22.41
CA VAL A 355 -4.11 -2.00 -23.45
C VAL A 355 -4.86 -1.73 -24.75
N ARG A 356 -6.13 -1.43 -24.70
CA ARG A 356 -6.91 -1.03 -25.89
C ARG A 356 -6.30 0.20 -26.57
N ALA A 357 -5.67 1.07 -25.82
CA ALA A 357 -5.02 2.29 -26.32
C ALA A 357 -3.53 2.10 -26.69
N GLY A 358 -3.04 0.86 -26.71
CA GLY A 358 -1.72 0.50 -27.25
C GLY A 358 -0.65 0.13 -26.21
N LEU A 359 -0.99 0.05 -24.92
CA LEU A 359 -0.06 -0.45 -23.91
C LEU A 359 0.12 -1.98 -24.07
N PRO A 360 1.35 -2.54 -24.07
CA PRO A 360 1.57 -3.97 -24.02
C PRO A 360 0.89 -4.63 -22.81
N ARG A 361 0.28 -5.81 -23.03
CA ARG A 361 -0.48 -6.55 -22.01
C ARG A 361 0.33 -6.85 -20.75
N ASP A 362 1.56 -7.29 -20.92
CA ASP A 362 2.48 -7.59 -19.79
C ASP A 362 2.77 -6.34 -18.95
N LYS A 363 2.90 -5.18 -19.59
CA LYS A 363 3.08 -3.89 -18.92
C LYS A 363 1.84 -3.46 -18.14
N ALA A 364 0.65 -3.73 -18.66
CA ALA A 364 -0.60 -3.45 -17.97
C ALA A 364 -0.71 -4.30 -16.68
N ILE A 365 -0.43 -5.59 -16.75
CA ILE A 365 -0.44 -6.49 -15.59
C ILE A 365 0.66 -6.09 -14.58
N TYR A 366 1.84 -5.72 -15.08
CA TYR A 366 2.93 -5.21 -14.27
C TYR A 366 2.52 -3.92 -13.53
N GLY A 367 1.81 -3.00 -14.20
CA GLY A 367 1.29 -1.75 -13.64
C GLY A 367 0.31 -1.96 -12.48
N LEU A 368 -0.53 -2.99 -12.58
CA LEU A 368 -1.50 -3.35 -11.53
C LEU A 368 -0.88 -3.98 -10.27
N THR A 369 0.38 -4.42 -10.34
CA THR A 369 0.98 -5.30 -9.35
C THR A 369 2.38 -4.83 -8.95
N MET A 370 3.42 -5.29 -9.65
CA MET A 370 4.81 -5.05 -9.29
C MET A 370 5.23 -3.58 -9.41
N ALA A 371 4.72 -2.84 -10.39
CA ALA A 371 5.04 -1.42 -10.52
C ALA A 371 4.54 -0.64 -9.30
N ASN A 372 3.28 -0.84 -8.91
CA ASN A 372 2.72 -0.24 -7.70
C ASN A 372 3.45 -0.69 -6.43
N ALA A 373 3.81 -1.97 -6.33
CA ALA A 373 4.62 -2.46 -5.22
C ALA A 373 5.97 -1.73 -5.13
N ARG A 374 6.64 -1.45 -6.27
CA ARG A 374 7.89 -0.65 -6.32
C ARG A 374 7.66 0.80 -5.97
N ILE A 375 6.58 1.41 -6.47
CA ILE A 375 6.18 2.79 -6.15
C ILE A 375 6.03 2.98 -4.63
N LEU A 376 5.49 1.96 -3.96
CA LEU A 376 5.30 1.98 -2.50
C LEU A 376 6.51 1.43 -1.70
N GLY A 377 7.57 0.95 -2.37
CA GLY A 377 8.72 0.33 -1.70
C GLY A 377 8.41 -1.02 -1.05
N LEU A 378 7.40 -1.74 -1.55
CA LEU A 378 6.91 -3.01 -1.01
C LEU A 378 7.21 -4.21 -1.93
N ASP A 379 7.99 -4.03 -2.99
CA ASP A 379 8.25 -5.03 -4.03
C ASP A 379 9.06 -6.25 -3.55
N SER A 380 9.72 -6.15 -2.41
CA SER A 380 10.32 -7.30 -1.73
C SER A 380 9.26 -8.23 -1.10
N ARG A 381 8.04 -7.76 -0.85
CA ARG A 381 6.97 -8.48 -0.16
C ARG A 381 5.82 -8.89 -1.08
N VAL A 382 5.39 -8.00 -2.00
CA VAL A 382 4.18 -8.16 -2.81
C VAL A 382 4.45 -7.88 -4.30
N GLY A 383 3.42 -7.93 -5.15
CA GLY A 383 3.46 -7.53 -6.55
C GLY A 383 3.92 -8.62 -7.52
N SER A 384 4.36 -9.79 -7.05
CA SER A 384 4.67 -10.96 -7.90
C SER A 384 4.52 -12.26 -7.12
N LEU A 385 4.30 -13.37 -7.85
CA LEU A 385 4.30 -14.72 -7.28
C LEU A 385 5.73 -15.26 -7.30
N GLN A 386 6.45 -15.06 -6.20
CA GLN A 386 7.82 -15.57 -6.01
C GLN A 386 7.95 -16.18 -4.61
N SER A 387 8.76 -17.23 -4.50
CA SER A 387 9.09 -17.83 -3.20
C SER A 387 9.63 -16.77 -2.23
N GLY A 388 9.17 -16.82 -0.99
CA GLY A 388 9.53 -15.90 0.10
C GLY A 388 8.66 -14.65 0.19
N LYS A 389 7.89 -14.29 -0.84
CA LYS A 389 6.94 -13.18 -0.78
C LYS A 389 5.68 -13.55 0.01
N ASP A 390 4.94 -12.54 0.43
CA ASP A 390 3.64 -12.72 1.06
C ASP A 390 2.70 -13.46 0.11
N ALA A 391 1.91 -14.39 0.64
CA ALA A 391 0.94 -15.14 -0.15
C ALA A 391 -0.30 -14.30 -0.44
N ASP A 392 -0.09 -13.22 -1.21
CA ASP A 392 -1.10 -12.28 -1.70
C ASP A 392 -1.37 -12.59 -3.17
N PHE A 393 -2.52 -13.15 -3.46
CA PHE A 393 -2.89 -13.53 -4.83
C PHE A 393 -4.41 -13.54 -5.01
N ILE A 394 -4.82 -13.55 -6.27
CA ILE A 394 -6.22 -13.66 -6.67
C ILE A 394 -6.43 -14.84 -7.61
N LEU A 395 -7.58 -15.48 -7.47
CA LEU A 395 -8.13 -16.42 -8.44
C LEU A 395 -9.14 -15.71 -9.33
N LEU A 396 -8.97 -15.84 -10.62
CA LEU A 396 -9.81 -15.23 -11.64
C LEU A 396 -10.53 -16.31 -12.48
N SER A 397 -11.73 -15.99 -12.98
CA SER A 397 -12.48 -16.87 -13.88
C SER A 397 -11.91 -16.95 -15.30
N GLY A 398 -10.96 -16.06 -15.64
CA GLY A 398 -10.37 -15.98 -16.98
C GLY A 398 -9.27 -14.94 -17.07
N ASP A 399 -9.00 -14.42 -18.27
CA ASP A 399 -7.97 -13.41 -18.51
C ASP A 399 -8.24 -12.13 -17.68
N PRO A 400 -7.26 -11.62 -16.92
CA PRO A 400 -7.44 -10.46 -16.02
C PRO A 400 -7.93 -9.19 -16.74
N LEU A 401 -7.63 -9.03 -18.02
CA LEU A 401 -8.00 -7.83 -18.78
C LEU A 401 -9.31 -7.98 -19.57
N SER A 402 -9.98 -9.13 -19.46
CA SER A 402 -11.29 -9.34 -20.06
C SER A 402 -12.40 -8.81 -19.17
N VAL A 403 -13.35 -8.07 -19.75
CA VAL A 403 -14.53 -7.55 -19.04
C VAL A 403 -15.48 -8.66 -18.57
N TYR A 404 -15.33 -9.89 -19.06
CA TYR A 404 -16.10 -11.06 -18.62
C TYR A 404 -15.45 -11.79 -17.45
N THR A 405 -14.24 -11.41 -17.08
CA THR A 405 -13.52 -12.04 -15.97
C THR A 405 -14.01 -11.50 -14.63
N HIS A 406 -14.15 -12.41 -13.70
CA HIS A 406 -14.50 -12.11 -12.32
C HIS A 406 -13.38 -12.54 -11.37
N VAL A 407 -13.14 -11.76 -10.34
CA VAL A 407 -12.40 -12.21 -9.17
C VAL A 407 -13.25 -13.25 -8.46
N LEU A 408 -12.73 -14.46 -8.31
CA LEU A 408 -13.37 -15.58 -7.66
C LEU A 408 -12.99 -15.64 -6.18
N GLU A 409 -11.71 -15.46 -5.90
CA GLU A 409 -11.16 -15.45 -4.55
C GLU A 409 -10.03 -14.45 -4.44
N THR A 410 -9.94 -13.79 -3.28
CA THR A 410 -8.81 -12.93 -2.89
C THR A 410 -8.14 -13.50 -1.65
N TRP A 411 -6.83 -13.65 -1.70
CA TRP A 411 -6.01 -14.21 -0.63
C TRP A 411 -4.97 -13.18 -0.18
N ILE A 412 -4.89 -12.95 1.12
CA ILE A 412 -3.93 -12.05 1.74
C ILE A 412 -3.16 -12.83 2.80
N GLU A 413 -1.83 -12.88 2.64
CA GLU A 413 -0.93 -13.60 3.55
C GLU A 413 -1.44 -15.04 3.82
N GLY A 414 -1.81 -15.74 2.73
CA GLY A 414 -2.25 -17.14 2.77
C GLY A 414 -3.66 -17.36 3.34
N LYS A 415 -4.40 -16.31 3.65
CA LYS A 415 -5.79 -16.39 4.12
C LYS A 415 -6.74 -15.91 3.05
N LYS A 416 -7.80 -16.69 2.79
CA LYS A 416 -8.89 -16.27 1.91
C LYS A 416 -9.69 -15.17 2.62
N VAL A 417 -9.76 -13.98 2.01
CA VAL A 417 -10.44 -12.80 2.55
C VAL A 417 -11.66 -12.40 1.76
N PHE A 418 -11.85 -13.00 0.59
CA PHE A 418 -13.02 -12.87 -0.26
C PHE A 418 -13.27 -14.19 -1.00
N ASP A 419 -14.54 -14.63 -1.03
CA ASP A 419 -15.00 -15.78 -1.81
C ASP A 419 -16.31 -15.42 -2.53
N ARG A 420 -16.23 -15.31 -3.87
CA ARG A 420 -17.41 -14.96 -4.68
C ARG A 420 -18.57 -15.96 -4.55
N ASN A 421 -18.31 -17.18 -4.10
CA ASN A 421 -19.36 -18.18 -3.85
C ASN A 421 -20.06 -17.98 -2.50
N ASP A 422 -19.44 -17.27 -1.55
CA ASP A 422 -20.11 -16.87 -0.32
C ASP A 422 -21.12 -15.74 -0.62
N PRO A 423 -22.42 -15.92 -0.35
CA PRO A 423 -23.41 -14.86 -0.58
C PRO A 423 -23.13 -13.56 0.18
N LYS A 424 -22.45 -13.64 1.34
CA LYS A 424 -22.10 -12.46 2.14
C LYS A 424 -21.00 -11.62 1.49
N ASP A 425 -20.02 -12.29 0.88
CA ASP A 425 -18.93 -11.62 0.19
C ASP A 425 -19.35 -11.13 -1.21
N ARG A 426 -20.17 -11.94 -1.90
CA ARG A 426 -20.59 -11.69 -3.27
C ARG A 426 -21.30 -10.35 -3.46
N ILE A 427 -22.04 -9.85 -2.46
CA ILE A 427 -22.72 -8.57 -2.54
C ILE A 427 -21.74 -7.42 -2.79
N TYR A 428 -20.53 -7.48 -2.25
CA TYR A 428 -19.50 -6.45 -2.49
C TYR A 428 -18.94 -6.49 -3.91
N ALA A 429 -19.00 -7.63 -4.58
CA ALA A 429 -18.59 -7.76 -5.98
C ALA A 429 -19.68 -7.39 -6.99
N THR A 430 -20.96 -7.53 -6.62
CA THR A 430 -22.10 -7.37 -7.54
C THR A 430 -22.94 -6.13 -7.25
N GLY A 431 -22.81 -5.55 -6.06
CA GLY A 431 -23.69 -4.49 -5.57
C GLY A 431 -25.09 -5.01 -5.19
N GLY A 432 -25.98 -4.11 -4.89
CA GLY A 432 -27.36 -4.39 -4.51
C GLY A 432 -27.68 -4.05 -3.05
N VAL A 433 -28.92 -4.31 -2.63
CA VAL A 433 -29.38 -4.00 -1.26
C VAL A 433 -28.50 -4.69 -0.22
N GLY A 434 -27.96 -3.92 0.71
CA GLY A 434 -27.07 -4.39 1.77
C GLY A 434 -25.60 -4.51 1.38
N ALA A 435 -25.22 -4.19 0.13
CA ALA A 435 -23.83 -4.22 -0.31
C ALA A 435 -23.01 -3.10 0.31
N SER A 436 -23.62 -1.96 0.59
CA SER A 436 -22.98 -0.82 1.20
C SER A 436 -23.98 0.32 1.37
N HIS A 437 -23.53 1.37 2.03
CA HIS A 437 -24.21 2.67 2.07
C HIS A 437 -23.92 3.54 0.84
N ASP A 438 -23.52 2.96 -0.28
CA ASP A 438 -23.11 3.61 -1.54
C ASP A 438 -24.15 4.52 -2.19
N GLN A 439 -25.34 4.59 -1.65
CA GLN A 439 -26.38 5.48 -2.14
C GLN A 439 -26.39 6.82 -1.39
N THR A 440 -25.57 6.96 -0.39
CA THR A 440 -25.28 8.25 0.21
C THR A 440 -24.16 8.88 -0.60
N PRO A 441 -24.38 10.03 -1.26
CA PRO A 441 -23.28 10.77 -1.87
C PRO A 441 -22.21 10.96 -0.80
N ASP A 442 -20.96 10.62 -1.12
CA ASP A 442 -19.85 10.96 -0.27
C ASP A 442 -19.79 12.48 -0.22
N THR A 443 -20.22 13.07 0.88
CA THR A 443 -20.23 14.52 1.06
C THR A 443 -18.88 15.05 1.49
N ASP A 444 -17.89 14.16 1.71
CA ASP A 444 -16.52 14.54 2.04
C ASP A 444 -15.65 14.80 0.80
N ASP A 445 -16.28 14.83 -0.37
CA ASP A 445 -15.61 15.16 -1.61
C ASP A 445 -15.25 16.65 -1.66
N ASP A 446 -14.07 16.95 -1.13
CA ASP A 446 -13.37 18.20 -1.44
C ASP A 446 -13.20 18.37 -2.97
N GLU A 447 -13.38 17.31 -3.75
CA GLU A 447 -13.25 17.28 -5.20
C GLU A 447 -14.56 17.55 -5.94
N VAL A 448 -15.73 17.15 -5.41
CA VAL A 448 -17.05 17.37 -6.05
C VAL A 448 -17.68 18.70 -5.63
N GLY A 449 -17.32 19.22 -4.47
CA GLY A 449 -17.88 20.50 -3.97
C GLY A 449 -17.43 21.76 -4.70
N GLU A 450 -16.40 21.70 -5.54
CA GLU A 450 -15.84 22.86 -6.25
C GLU A 450 -16.49 23.17 -7.59
N GLU A 451 -17.21 22.22 -8.22
CA GLU A 451 -17.81 22.43 -9.53
C GLU A 451 -19.14 23.21 -9.52
N ASN A 452 -19.74 23.43 -8.35
CA ASN A 452 -21.02 24.13 -8.21
C ASN A 452 -20.94 25.46 -7.45
N ARG A 453 -19.78 26.13 -7.40
CA ARG A 453 -19.66 27.48 -6.83
C ARG A 453 -19.00 28.47 -7.77
#